data_108173a803a500f708206cbd2ba0b78c
#
_entry.id   108173a803a500f708206cbd2ba0b78c
#
_cell.length_a   1.000
_cell.length_b   1.000
_cell.length_c   1.000
_cell.angle_alpha   90.00
_cell.angle_beta   90.00
_cell.angle_gamma   90.00
#
_symmetry.space_group_name_H-M   'P 1'
#
loop_
_entity.id
_entity.type
_entity.pdbx_description
1 polymer ?
#
loop_
_entity_poly.entity_id
_entity_poly.type
_entity_poly.pdbx_seq_one_letter_code
_entity_poly.pdbx_strand_id
1 'polypeptide(L)'
;MDAKSIYQSIMRVIHMHERTMHDSQELRVYLLAFPEFEIVSIGRSGDEYLYFQGHRTQGIDTTLLLPATPQPIRIDIVDRQETEASAPRRTIGFLGNVGDKK
;
A
#
# COMPACT_ATOMS: atom_id res chain seq x y z
N MET A 1 0.66 -3.03 20.29
CA MET A 1 0.76 -1.99 19.24
C MET A 1 -0.58 -1.96 18.50
N ASP A 2 -1.15 -0.80 18.30
CA ASP A 2 -2.45 -0.71 17.68
C ASP A 2 -2.37 -0.50 16.17
N ALA A 3 -3.49 -0.65 15.50
CA ALA A 3 -3.53 -0.53 14.04
C ALA A 3 -3.14 0.86 13.58
N LYS A 4 -3.51 1.90 14.34
CA LYS A 4 -3.19 3.27 13.98
C LYS A 4 -1.68 3.48 13.91
N SER A 5 -0.95 3.01 14.90
CA SER A 5 0.49 3.18 14.96
C SER A 5 1.18 2.43 13.82
N ILE A 6 0.74 1.20 13.55
CA ILE A 6 1.31 0.41 12.46
C ILE A 6 1.02 1.08 11.13
N TYR A 7 -0.22 1.50 10.92
CA TYR A 7 -0.64 2.19 9.71
C TYR A 7 0.22 3.44 9.46
N GLN A 8 0.42 4.24 10.50
CA GLN A 8 1.21 5.48 10.37
C GLN A 8 2.67 5.19 10.05
N SER A 9 3.22 4.14 10.63
CA SER A 9 4.60 3.75 10.34
C SER A 9 4.77 3.34 8.88
N ILE A 10 3.83 2.55 8.37
CA ILE A 10 3.86 2.12 6.97
C ILE A 10 3.74 3.33 6.06
N MET A 11 2.80 4.22 6.35
CA MET A 11 2.57 5.42 5.55
C MET A 11 3.83 6.29 5.50
N ARG A 12 4.48 6.45 6.64
CA ARG A 12 5.68 7.29 6.72
C ARG A 12 6.81 6.74 5.85
N VAL A 13 7.03 5.44 5.90
CA VAL A 13 8.08 4.83 5.11
C VAL A 13 7.79 4.92 3.61
N ILE A 14 6.55 4.65 3.23
CA ILE A 14 6.17 4.74 1.81
C ILE A 14 6.31 6.16 1.30
N HIS A 15 5.84 7.14 2.06
CA HIS A 15 5.98 8.55 1.66
C HIS A 15 7.43 8.97 1.54
N MET A 16 8.28 8.47 2.43
CA MET A 16 9.71 8.77 2.35
C MET A 16 10.30 8.30 1.03
N HIS A 17 9.96 7.08 0.61
CA HIS A 17 10.44 6.56 -0.67
C HIS A 17 9.86 7.34 -1.84
N GLU A 18 8.57 7.68 -1.78
CA GLU A 18 7.94 8.42 -2.87
C GLU A 18 8.58 9.78 -3.10
N ARG A 19 9.03 10.41 -2.02
CA ARG A 19 9.66 11.74 -2.14
C ARG A 19 11.05 11.69 -2.74
N THR A 20 11.73 10.55 -2.68
CA THR A 20 13.11 10.45 -3.15
C THR A 20 13.25 9.76 -4.49
N MET A 21 12.16 9.24 -5.03
CA MET A 21 12.19 8.56 -6.33
C MET A 21 12.28 9.56 -7.48
N HIS A 22 12.85 9.11 -8.59
CA HIS A 22 12.84 9.88 -9.83
C HIS A 22 11.46 9.79 -10.47
N ASP A 23 11.14 10.78 -11.30
CA ASP A 23 9.85 10.81 -12.00
C ASP A 23 9.66 9.62 -12.92
N SER A 24 10.74 9.01 -13.38
CA SER A 24 10.69 7.85 -14.25
C SER A 24 10.45 6.54 -13.52
N GLN A 25 10.29 6.58 -12.20
CA GLN A 25 10.14 5.41 -11.37
C GLN A 25 8.79 5.39 -10.69
N GLU A 26 8.36 4.20 -10.27
CA GLU A 26 7.18 4.10 -9.42
C GLU A 26 7.40 3.01 -8.38
N LEU A 27 6.61 3.10 -7.33
CA LEU A 27 6.70 2.23 -6.18
C LEU A 27 5.68 1.12 -6.32
N ARG A 28 6.07 -0.11 -5.97
CA ARG A 28 5.16 -1.23 -5.88
C ARG A 28 5.33 -1.87 -4.52
N VAL A 29 4.22 -2.10 -3.84
CA VAL A 29 4.24 -2.53 -2.45
C VAL A 29 3.50 -3.86 -2.31
N TYR A 30 4.10 -4.76 -1.55
CA TYR A 30 3.57 -6.11 -1.36
C TYR A 30 3.68 -6.50 0.09
N LEU A 31 2.77 -7.36 0.53
CA LEU A 31 2.94 -8.06 1.80
C LEU A 31 3.76 -9.32 1.54
N LEU A 32 4.75 -9.59 2.38
CA LEU A 32 5.57 -10.79 2.17
C LEU A 32 4.75 -12.07 2.28
N ALA A 33 3.72 -12.08 3.12
CA ALA A 33 2.88 -13.26 3.28
C ALA A 33 1.99 -13.50 2.06
N PHE A 34 1.81 -12.50 1.19
CA PHE A 34 0.94 -12.61 0.03
C PHE A 34 1.66 -12.00 -1.18
N PRO A 35 2.67 -12.70 -1.70
CA PRO A 35 3.55 -12.10 -2.72
C PRO A 35 2.88 -11.78 -4.06
N GLU A 36 1.73 -12.39 -4.35
CA GLU A 36 1.02 -12.10 -5.58
C GLU A 36 0.07 -10.91 -5.46
N PHE A 37 -0.05 -10.35 -4.27
CA PHE A 37 -0.98 -9.27 -3.99
C PHE A 37 -0.23 -7.94 -4.03
N GLU A 38 -0.54 -7.13 -5.02
CA GLU A 38 0.03 -5.79 -5.12
C GLU A 38 -0.91 -4.80 -4.43
N ILE A 39 -0.38 -4.07 -3.47
CA ILE A 39 -1.15 -3.14 -2.66
C ILE A 39 -1.39 -1.84 -3.43
N VAL A 40 -2.62 -1.39 -3.46
CA VAL A 40 -3.02 -0.12 -4.06
C VAL A 40 -3.37 0.89 -2.97
N SER A 41 -4.00 0.43 -1.90
CA SER A 41 -4.45 1.31 -0.81
C SER A 41 -4.26 0.61 0.52
N ILE A 42 -4.00 1.39 1.54
CA ILE A 42 -3.80 0.90 2.89
C ILE A 42 -4.65 1.72 3.83
N GLY A 43 -5.26 1.06 4.81
CA GLY A 43 -6.03 1.72 5.83
C GLY A 43 -6.01 0.91 7.11
N ARG A 44 -6.92 1.24 8.00
CA ARG A 44 -7.14 0.45 9.21
C ARG A 44 -8.64 0.34 9.45
N SER A 45 -9.02 -0.64 10.22
CA SER A 45 -10.39 -0.78 10.65
C SER A 45 -10.38 -0.82 12.17
N GLY A 46 -10.74 0.31 12.78
CA GLY A 46 -10.62 0.48 14.21
C GLY A 46 -9.19 0.37 14.68
N ASP A 47 -9.01 -0.15 15.89
CA ASP A 47 -7.68 -0.34 16.47
C ASP A 47 -7.16 -1.77 16.32
N GLU A 48 -7.98 -2.65 15.74
CA GLU A 48 -7.68 -4.08 15.77
C GLU A 48 -7.23 -4.65 14.43
N TYR A 49 -7.51 -3.96 13.33
CA TYR A 49 -7.25 -4.51 12.00
C TYR A 49 -6.56 -3.52 11.09
N LEU A 50 -5.68 -4.06 10.25
CA LEU A 50 -5.12 -3.35 9.10
C LEU A 50 -5.90 -3.73 7.86
N TYR A 51 -6.07 -2.78 6.97
CA TYR A 51 -6.86 -2.94 5.76
C TYR A 51 -5.96 -2.73 4.56
N PHE A 52 -5.92 -3.70 3.66
CA PHE A 52 -5.11 -3.61 2.44
C PHE A 52 -6.00 -3.90 1.26
N GLN A 53 -5.96 -3.02 0.27
CA GLN A 53 -6.71 -3.19 -0.96
C GLN A 53 -5.76 -3.17 -2.13
N GLY A 54 -5.98 -4.05 -3.07
CA GLY A 54 -5.14 -4.13 -4.25
C GLY A 54 -5.63 -5.20 -5.17
N HIS A 55 -4.71 -5.76 -5.95
CA HIS A 55 -5.09 -6.82 -6.88
C HIS A 55 -4.04 -7.90 -6.93
N ARG A 56 -4.52 -9.10 -7.21
CA ARG A 56 -3.68 -10.26 -7.42
C ARG A 56 -3.45 -10.45 -8.90
N THR A 57 -2.69 -11.47 -9.23
CA THR A 57 -2.42 -11.88 -10.60
C THR A 57 -3.73 -11.93 -11.40
N GLN A 58 -3.67 -11.52 -12.66
CA GLN A 58 -4.81 -11.52 -13.56
C GLN A 58 -5.88 -10.47 -13.21
N GLY A 59 -5.48 -9.46 -12.44
CA GLY A 59 -6.36 -8.33 -12.17
C GLY A 59 -7.49 -8.59 -11.21
N ILE A 60 -7.37 -9.61 -10.36
CA ILE A 60 -8.40 -9.90 -9.37
C ILE A 60 -8.30 -8.90 -8.23
N ASP A 61 -9.33 -8.09 -8.06
CA ASP A 61 -9.39 -7.14 -6.95
C ASP A 61 -9.53 -7.90 -5.64
N THR A 62 -8.73 -7.52 -4.66
CA THR A 62 -8.66 -8.24 -3.39
C THR A 62 -8.55 -7.26 -2.25
N THR A 63 -9.27 -7.54 -1.19
CA THR A 63 -9.17 -6.80 0.06
C THR A 63 -8.74 -7.77 1.14
N LEU A 64 -7.72 -7.39 1.90
CA LEU A 64 -7.25 -8.18 3.03
C LEU A 64 -7.45 -7.39 4.31
N LEU A 65 -8.02 -8.06 5.29
CA LEU A 65 -8.20 -7.50 6.62
C LEU A 65 -7.36 -8.36 7.56
N LEU A 66 -6.29 -7.78 8.08
CA LEU A 66 -5.32 -8.53 8.88
C LEU A 66 -5.28 -7.99 10.30
N PRO A 67 -5.00 -8.86 11.27
CA PRO A 67 -4.85 -8.38 12.64
C PRO A 67 -3.80 -7.29 12.75
N ALA A 68 -3.96 -6.41 13.71
CA ALA A 68 -3.07 -5.27 13.90
C ALA A 68 -1.76 -5.71 14.55
N THR A 69 -0.98 -6.44 13.78
CA THR A 69 0.38 -6.82 14.15
C THR A 69 1.31 -6.32 13.05
N PRO A 70 2.58 -6.11 13.35
CA PRO A 70 3.52 -5.69 12.32
C PRO A 70 3.53 -6.68 11.16
N GLN A 71 3.30 -6.17 9.95
CA GLN A 71 3.24 -6.99 8.75
C GLN A 71 4.50 -6.74 7.92
N PRO A 72 5.27 -7.78 7.61
CA PRO A 72 6.43 -7.59 6.73
C PRO A 72 5.97 -7.12 5.35
N ILE A 73 6.58 -6.05 4.87
CA ILE A 73 6.22 -5.43 3.61
C ILE A 73 7.44 -5.33 2.73
N ARG A 74 7.25 -5.62 1.44
CA ARG A 74 8.29 -5.44 0.44
C ARG A 74 7.94 -4.23 -0.40
N ILE A 75 8.90 -3.35 -0.60
CA ILE A 75 8.76 -2.16 -1.43
C ILE A 75 9.74 -2.29 -2.58
N ASP A 76 9.22 -2.32 -3.80
CA ASP A 76 10.04 -2.35 -5.00
C ASP A 76 9.94 -1.01 -5.69
N ILE A 77 11.06 -0.50 -6.18
CA ILE A 77 11.10 0.70 -6.98
C ILE A 77 11.45 0.26 -8.39
N VAL A 78 10.53 0.49 -9.32
CA VAL A 78 10.67 0.00 -10.69
C VAL A 78 10.60 1.17 -11.66
N ASP A 79 11.18 0.97 -12.84
CA ASP A 79 11.10 1.98 -13.89
C ASP A 79 9.72 1.93 -14.53
N ARG A 80 9.16 3.10 -14.81
CA ARG A 80 7.87 3.19 -15.48
C ARG A 80 8.02 2.83 -16.94
N GLN A 81 6.97 2.23 -17.50
CA GLN A 81 6.92 1.93 -18.92
C GLN A 81 6.86 3.24 -19.71
N GLU A 82 7.45 3.24 -20.91
CA GLU A 82 7.38 4.41 -21.76
C GLU A 82 5.96 4.82 -22.07
N THR A 83 5.07 3.83 -22.24
CA THR A 83 3.68 4.09 -22.53
C THR A 83 2.96 4.76 -21.37
N GLU A 84 3.53 4.70 -20.18
CA GLU A 84 2.95 5.31 -18.98
C GLU A 84 3.58 6.65 -18.64
N ALA A 85 4.61 7.05 -19.37
CA ALA A 85 5.42 8.22 -18.98
C ALA A 85 4.61 9.51 -18.98
N SER A 86 3.57 9.62 -19.83
CA SER A 86 2.76 10.82 -19.90
C SER A 86 1.64 10.86 -18.86
N ALA A 87 1.39 9.75 -18.19
CA ALA A 87 0.34 9.67 -17.18
C ALA A 87 0.91 10.04 -15.81
N PRO A 88 0.07 10.53 -14.89
CA PRO A 88 0.52 10.74 -13.52
C PRO A 88 0.99 9.44 -12.90
N ARG A 89 2.06 9.52 -12.09
CA ARG A 89 2.56 8.35 -11.40
C ARG A 89 1.54 7.87 -10.38
N ARG A 90 1.32 6.57 -10.34
CA ARG A 90 0.44 5.99 -9.33
C ARG A 90 1.12 6.06 -7.97
N THR A 91 0.33 6.38 -6.96
CA THR A 91 0.81 6.40 -5.59
C THR A 91 -0.09 5.51 -4.75
N ILE A 92 0.43 5.09 -3.60
CA ILE A 92 -0.37 4.30 -2.66
C ILE A 92 -1.38 5.22 -1.98
N GLY A 93 -2.66 4.80 -1.96
CA GLY A 93 -3.70 5.54 -1.27
C GLY A 93 -3.70 5.22 0.22
N PHE A 94 -3.87 6.24 1.05
CA PHE A 94 -3.95 6.04 2.49
C PHE A 94 -5.34 6.46 2.95
N LEU A 95 -6.12 5.46 3.37
CA LEU A 95 -7.55 5.59 3.55
C LEU A 95 -7.97 5.96 4.97
N GLY A 96 -7.05 5.92 5.93
CA GLY A 96 -7.39 6.16 7.30
C GLY A 96 -8.22 5.05 7.89
N ASN A 97 -9.22 5.40 8.67
CA ASN A 97 -10.08 4.43 9.32
C ASN A 97 -11.21 4.03 8.38
N VAL A 98 -11.11 2.84 7.82
CA VAL A 98 -12.07 2.34 6.85
C VAL A 98 -13.31 1.79 7.59
N GLY A 99 -14.48 2.11 7.05
CA GLY A 99 -15.70 1.62 7.66
C GLY A 99 -16.22 2.48 8.80
N ASP A 100 -15.52 3.58 9.08
CA ASP A 100 -15.98 4.51 10.10
C ASP A 100 -17.22 5.25 9.58
N LYS A 101 -18.26 5.24 10.37
CA LYS A 101 -19.50 5.91 9.98
C LYS A 101 -19.74 7.12 10.84
N LYS A 102 -20.21 8.12 10.24
CA LYS A 102 -20.51 9.36 10.94
C LYS A 102 -21.93 9.43 11.37
#